data_18581de06583c3097af24918dd4c90e1
#
_entry.id   18581de06583c3097af24918dd4c90e1
#
_cell.length_a   1.000
_cell.length_b   1.000
_cell.length_c   1.000
_cell.angle_alpha   90.00
_cell.angle_beta   90.00
_cell.angle_gamma   90.00
#
_symmetry.space_group_name_H-M   'P 1'
#
loop_
_entity.id
_entity.type
_entity.pdbx_description
1 polymer ?
#
loop_
_entity_poly.entity_id
_entity_poly.type
_entity_poly.pdbx_seq_one_letter_code
_entity_poly.pdbx_strand_id
1 'polypeptide(L)'
;MSAEVAVLGVGMHPWGKWGRPFTEYGVVAARAALADAGIEWPTVDLVVGGETVRNGYAGYVAGATFAQALGWNGARVATSYAACATGAQALDTARARILAGLSEVALVVGADTTPKGFLAP
;
A
#
# COMPACT_ATOMS: atom_id res chain seq x y z
N MET A 1 -8.43 18.25 22.23
CA MET A 1 -9.25 17.97 21.05
C MET A 1 -8.59 16.88 20.22
N SER A 2 -9.28 15.79 19.99
CA SER A 2 -8.74 14.70 19.18
C SER A 2 -9.11 14.90 17.70
N ALA A 3 -8.16 14.68 16.84
CA ALA A 3 -8.40 14.56 15.40
C ALA A 3 -8.55 13.11 15.03
N GLU A 4 -9.47 12.83 14.14
CA GLU A 4 -9.74 11.47 13.67
C GLU A 4 -9.34 11.33 12.20
N VAL A 5 -8.96 10.12 11.83
CA VAL A 5 -8.68 9.75 10.45
C VAL A 5 -9.70 8.67 10.05
N ALA A 6 -10.37 8.89 8.94
CA ALA A 6 -11.38 7.98 8.46
C ALA A 6 -10.79 6.99 7.44
N VAL A 7 -11.24 5.75 7.47
CA VAL A 7 -11.02 4.79 6.40
C VAL A 7 -12.20 4.94 5.42
N LEU A 8 -11.91 5.43 4.22
CA LEU A 8 -12.94 5.74 3.22
C LEU A 8 -13.30 4.54 2.35
N GLY A 9 -12.40 3.62 2.17
CA GLY A 9 -12.63 2.44 1.36
C GLY A 9 -11.56 1.39 1.55
N VAL A 10 -11.90 0.16 1.20
CA VAL A 10 -11.00 -0.98 1.29
C VAL A 10 -11.09 -1.82 0.02
N GLY A 11 -10.01 -2.51 -0.30
CA GLY A 11 -9.93 -3.39 -1.45
C GLY A 11 -8.94 -4.51 -1.22
N MET A 12 -9.16 -5.62 -1.90
CA MET A 12 -8.32 -6.79 -1.75
C MET A 12 -8.29 -7.60 -3.05
N HIS A 13 -7.12 -8.12 -3.38
CA HIS A 13 -7.03 -9.15 -4.41
C HIS A 13 -7.36 -10.50 -3.78
N PRO A 14 -8.11 -11.39 -4.46
CA PRO A 14 -8.38 -12.71 -3.92
C PRO A 14 -7.11 -13.50 -3.64
N TRP A 15 -7.10 -14.23 -2.53
CA TRP A 15 -5.99 -15.11 -2.17
C TRP A 15 -5.90 -16.28 -3.14
N GLY A 16 -4.68 -16.74 -3.38
CA GLY A 16 -4.45 -17.91 -4.22
C GLY A 16 -3.12 -17.84 -4.95
N LYS A 17 -2.90 -18.83 -5.81
CA LYS A 17 -1.70 -18.93 -6.65
C LYS A 17 -2.04 -18.45 -8.05
N TRP A 18 -1.86 -17.17 -8.31
CA TRP A 18 -2.23 -16.54 -9.57
C TRP A 18 -1.07 -16.41 -10.56
N GLY A 19 0.18 -16.62 -10.08
CA GLY A 19 1.37 -16.59 -10.93
C GLY A 19 1.73 -15.20 -11.45
N ARG A 20 1.34 -14.14 -10.72
CA ARG A 20 1.58 -12.76 -11.13
C ARG A 20 2.58 -12.08 -10.21
N PRO A 21 3.23 -11.00 -10.65
CA PRO A 21 4.08 -10.19 -9.79
C PRO A 21 3.27 -9.55 -8.66
N PHE A 22 3.91 -9.34 -7.51
CA PHE A 22 3.26 -8.70 -6.36
C PHE A 22 2.66 -7.33 -6.71
N THR A 23 3.29 -6.61 -7.62
CA THR A 23 2.82 -5.29 -8.05
C THR A 23 1.42 -5.34 -8.64
N GLU A 24 1.10 -6.36 -9.43
CA GLU A 24 -0.25 -6.51 -10.00
C GLU A 24 -1.30 -6.75 -8.93
N TYR A 25 -0.98 -7.53 -7.91
CA TYR A 25 -1.89 -7.76 -6.78
C TYR A 25 -2.16 -6.47 -6.02
N GLY A 26 -1.12 -5.69 -5.78
CA GLY A 26 -1.26 -4.40 -5.12
C GLY A 26 -2.09 -3.41 -5.93
N VAL A 27 -1.88 -3.33 -7.23
CA VAL A 27 -2.66 -2.45 -8.11
C VAL A 27 -4.15 -2.83 -8.11
N VAL A 28 -4.46 -4.11 -8.19
CA VAL A 28 -5.86 -4.58 -8.16
C VAL A 28 -6.51 -4.20 -6.84
N ALA A 29 -5.84 -4.46 -5.71
CA ALA A 29 -6.35 -4.11 -4.40
C ALA A 29 -6.52 -2.59 -4.23
N ALA A 30 -5.54 -1.81 -4.67
CA ALA A 30 -5.57 -0.36 -4.60
C ALA A 30 -6.73 0.22 -5.43
N ARG A 31 -6.92 -0.24 -6.65
CA ARG A 31 -8.02 0.21 -7.50
C ARG A 31 -9.37 -0.15 -6.92
N ALA A 32 -9.49 -1.33 -6.31
CA ALA A 32 -10.70 -1.73 -5.60
C ALA A 32 -10.99 -0.81 -4.41
N ALA A 33 -9.97 -0.44 -3.65
CA ALA A 33 -10.11 0.48 -2.53
C ALA A 33 -10.54 1.88 -2.97
N LEU A 34 -9.95 2.40 -4.05
CA LEU A 34 -10.33 3.69 -4.61
C LEU A 34 -11.78 3.70 -5.10
N ALA A 35 -12.20 2.62 -5.77
CA ALA A 35 -13.58 2.47 -6.24
C ALA A 35 -14.55 2.40 -5.05
N ASP A 36 -14.22 1.65 -4.02
CA ASP A 36 -15.03 1.54 -2.80
C ASP A 36 -15.15 2.90 -2.09
N ALA A 37 -14.08 3.66 -2.04
CA ALA A 37 -14.06 4.99 -1.46
C ALA A 37 -14.74 6.05 -2.31
N GLY A 38 -14.94 5.81 -3.61
CA GLY A 38 -15.41 6.82 -4.55
C GLY A 38 -14.38 7.92 -4.79
N ILE A 39 -13.09 7.61 -4.71
CA ILE A 39 -12.00 8.56 -4.85
C ILE A 39 -11.22 8.26 -6.12
N GLU A 40 -10.93 9.31 -6.90
CA GLU A 40 -10.09 9.22 -8.07
C GLU A 40 -8.61 9.19 -7.69
N TRP A 41 -7.80 8.46 -8.44
CA TRP A 41 -6.37 8.33 -8.19
C TRP A 41 -5.64 9.69 -8.09
N PRO A 42 -5.91 10.70 -8.92
CA PRO A 42 -5.24 12.01 -8.79
C PRO A 42 -5.49 12.73 -7.47
N THR A 43 -6.52 12.36 -6.72
CA THR A 43 -6.83 12.96 -5.40
C THR A 43 -5.90 12.44 -4.30
N VAL A 44 -5.30 11.26 -4.49
CA VAL A 44 -4.38 10.67 -3.52
C VAL A 44 -3.08 11.47 -3.48
N ASP A 45 -2.69 11.95 -2.31
CA ASP A 45 -1.47 12.75 -2.13
C ASP A 45 -0.37 12.04 -1.34
N LEU A 46 -0.63 10.83 -0.87
CA LEU A 46 0.34 9.99 -0.18
C LEU A 46 0.08 8.52 -0.51
N VAL A 47 1.12 7.79 -0.87
CA VAL A 47 1.08 6.32 -0.98
C VAL A 47 2.05 5.75 0.04
N VAL A 48 1.54 4.93 0.94
CA VAL A 48 2.37 4.14 1.84
C VAL A 48 2.26 2.69 1.41
N GLY A 49 3.34 2.14 0.91
CA GLY A 49 3.38 0.78 0.41
C GLY A 49 4.27 -0.12 1.26
N GLY A 50 3.95 -1.40 1.30
CA GLY A 50 4.76 -2.37 2.01
C GLY A 50 4.76 -3.73 1.35
N GLU A 51 5.86 -4.43 1.55
CA GLU A 51 6.02 -5.82 1.15
C GLU A 51 6.85 -6.53 2.21
N THR A 52 6.34 -7.62 2.74
CA THR A 52 6.98 -8.36 3.83
C THR A 52 8.13 -9.22 3.33
N VAL A 53 7.95 -9.88 2.19
CA VAL A 53 8.92 -10.83 1.64
C VAL A 53 10.05 -10.16 0.87
N ARG A 54 9.84 -8.93 0.43
CA ARG A 54 10.81 -8.14 -0.33
C ARG A 54 11.25 -8.85 -1.62
N ASN A 55 10.35 -8.93 -2.58
CA ASN A 55 10.62 -9.51 -3.89
C ASN A 55 11.55 -8.61 -4.72
N GLY A 56 12.83 -8.61 -4.37
CA GLY A 56 13.85 -7.83 -5.05
C GLY A 56 13.79 -6.34 -4.70
N TYR A 57 14.47 -5.54 -5.50
CA TYR A 57 14.62 -4.11 -5.27
C TYR A 57 13.28 -3.37 -5.24
N ALA A 58 12.36 -3.78 -6.09
CA ALA A 58 11.02 -3.16 -6.14
C ALA A 58 10.27 -3.28 -4.81
N GLY A 59 10.47 -4.37 -4.07
CA GLY A 59 9.89 -4.55 -2.75
C GLY A 59 10.49 -3.62 -1.68
N TYR A 60 11.76 -3.30 -1.79
CA TYR A 60 12.40 -2.36 -0.87
C TYR A 60 11.83 -0.95 -0.97
N VAL A 61 11.35 -0.57 -2.13
CA VAL A 61 10.75 0.75 -2.39
C VAL A 61 9.27 0.60 -2.76
N ALA A 62 8.57 -0.26 -2.06
CA ALA A 62 7.21 -0.66 -2.41
C ALA A 62 6.25 0.52 -2.59
N GLY A 63 6.36 1.56 -1.77
CA GLY A 63 5.53 2.76 -1.92
C GLY A 63 5.66 3.38 -3.30
N ALA A 64 6.90 3.58 -3.76
CA ALA A 64 7.18 4.11 -5.09
C ALA A 64 6.75 3.11 -6.18
N THR A 65 6.99 1.83 -5.96
CA THR A 65 6.64 0.77 -6.91
C THR A 65 5.14 0.75 -7.21
N PHE A 66 4.31 0.79 -6.18
CA PHE A 66 2.86 0.82 -6.36
C PHE A 66 2.39 2.13 -6.98
N ALA A 67 2.92 3.27 -6.53
CA ALA A 67 2.57 4.57 -7.08
C ALA A 67 2.89 4.66 -8.58
N GLN A 68 4.05 4.15 -8.98
CA GLN A 68 4.44 4.10 -10.38
C GLN A 68 3.52 3.19 -11.20
N ALA A 69 3.17 2.03 -10.67
CA ALA A 69 2.29 1.07 -11.33
C ALA A 69 0.86 1.59 -11.50
N LEU A 70 0.42 2.46 -10.60
CA LEU A 70 -0.89 3.13 -10.70
C LEU A 70 -0.90 4.31 -11.67
N GLY A 71 0.26 4.72 -12.16
CA GLY A 71 0.43 5.90 -12.98
C GLY A 71 0.77 7.11 -12.11
N TRP A 72 2.03 7.47 -12.05
CA TRP A 72 2.56 8.49 -11.15
C TRP A 72 1.73 9.79 -11.17
N ASN A 73 1.18 10.19 -10.03
CA ASN A 73 0.32 11.36 -9.91
C ASN A 73 0.94 12.52 -9.11
N GLY A 74 2.23 12.40 -8.76
CA GLY A 74 2.90 13.39 -7.91
C GLY A 74 2.71 13.18 -6.41
N ALA A 75 2.01 12.13 -5.99
CA ALA A 75 1.85 11.81 -4.58
C ALA A 75 3.21 11.57 -3.91
N ARG A 76 3.31 11.95 -2.65
CA ARG A 76 4.44 11.54 -1.81
C ARG A 76 4.37 10.04 -1.56
N VAL A 77 5.51 9.41 -1.38
CA VAL A 77 5.59 7.98 -1.13
C VAL A 77 6.39 7.68 0.14
N ALA A 78 5.97 6.64 0.82
CA ALA A 78 6.72 6.05 1.93
C ALA A 78 6.63 4.53 1.80
N THR A 79 7.67 3.86 2.24
CA THR A 79 7.69 2.40 2.29
C THR A 79 7.77 1.95 3.74
N SER A 80 6.93 0.99 4.09
CA SER A 80 6.86 0.40 5.42
C SER A 80 7.45 -1.00 5.40
N TYR A 81 8.19 -1.33 6.44
CA TYR A 81 8.61 -2.70 6.69
C TYR A 81 8.67 -2.98 8.19
N ALA A 82 7.94 -3.99 8.62
CA ALA A 82 7.91 -4.46 10.00
C ALA A 82 7.53 -5.95 10.02
N ALA A 83 8.10 -6.73 9.11
CA ALA A 83 7.79 -8.14 8.93
C ALA A 83 6.26 -8.35 8.89
N CYS A 84 5.69 -9.19 9.75
CA CYS A 84 4.26 -9.47 9.76
C CYS A 84 3.40 -8.25 10.11
N ALA A 85 3.96 -7.21 10.71
CA ALA A 85 3.27 -5.98 11.07
C ALA A 85 3.41 -4.86 10.02
N THR A 86 3.92 -5.18 8.84
CA THR A 86 4.17 -4.20 7.78
C THR A 86 2.92 -3.41 7.40
N GLY A 87 1.79 -4.07 7.25
CA GLY A 87 0.53 -3.40 6.91
C GLY A 87 0.03 -2.47 8.02
N ALA A 88 0.11 -2.92 9.26
CA ALA A 88 -0.27 -2.09 10.41
C ALA A 88 0.62 -0.86 10.54
N GLN A 89 1.93 -1.01 10.33
CA GLN A 89 2.87 0.11 10.35
C GLN A 89 2.62 1.08 9.20
N ALA A 90 2.30 0.57 8.02
CA ALA A 90 1.95 1.42 6.86
C ALA A 90 0.72 2.28 7.17
N LEU A 91 -0.29 1.68 7.77
CA LEU A 91 -1.49 2.38 8.18
C LEU A 91 -1.19 3.45 9.24
N ASP A 92 -0.36 3.12 10.22
CA ASP A 92 0.08 4.05 11.25
C ASP A 92 0.86 5.24 10.67
N THR A 93 1.73 4.99 9.72
CA THR A 93 2.47 6.04 9.01
C THR A 93 1.53 6.98 8.27
N ALA A 94 0.55 6.46 7.55
CA ALA A 94 -0.43 7.26 6.84
C ALA A 94 -1.25 8.11 7.82
N ARG A 95 -1.71 7.50 8.91
CA ARG A 95 -2.46 8.19 9.96
C ARG A 95 -1.65 9.36 10.56
N ALA A 96 -0.41 9.10 10.91
CA ALA A 96 0.46 10.13 11.49
C ALA A 96 0.65 11.32 10.56
N ARG A 97 0.84 11.08 9.27
CA ARG A 97 1.01 12.16 8.29
C ARG A 97 -0.26 12.97 8.07
N ILE A 98 -1.41 12.32 8.06
CA ILE A 98 -2.69 13.02 7.97
C ILE A 98 -2.91 13.89 9.21
N LEU A 99 -2.68 13.34 10.40
CA LEU A 99 -2.82 14.08 11.66
C LEU A 99 -1.84 15.26 11.76
N ALA A 100 -0.65 15.12 11.18
CA ALA A 100 0.34 16.20 11.13
C ALA A 100 0.01 17.29 10.10
N GLY A 101 -1.01 17.11 9.28
CA GLY A 101 -1.37 18.05 8.23
C GLY A 101 -0.49 17.97 6.98
N LEU A 102 0.30 16.90 6.84
CA LEU A 102 1.20 16.72 5.69
C LEU A 102 0.50 16.05 4.51
N SER A 103 -0.61 15.39 4.72
CA SER A 103 -1.39 14.71 3.69
C SER A 103 -2.86 14.76 4.04
N GLU A 104 -3.72 14.73 3.03
CA GLU A 104 -5.16 14.71 3.22
C GLU A 104 -5.76 13.35 2.87
N VAL A 105 -5.32 12.74 1.78
CA VAL A 105 -5.84 11.46 1.27
C VAL A 105 -4.68 10.51 1.01
N ALA A 106 -4.62 9.47 1.80
CA ALA A 106 -3.58 8.45 1.68
C ALA A 106 -4.12 7.13 1.15
N LEU A 107 -3.35 6.50 0.28
CA LEU A 107 -3.53 5.11 -0.12
C LEU A 107 -2.49 4.27 0.62
N VAL A 108 -2.97 3.27 1.33
CA VAL A 108 -2.11 2.27 2.00
C VAL A 108 -2.28 0.96 1.26
N VAL A 109 -1.19 0.42 0.73
CA VAL A 109 -1.23 -0.76 -0.12
C VAL A 109 -0.09 -1.72 0.22
N GLY A 110 -0.41 -2.99 0.25
CA GLY A 110 0.57 -4.05 0.46
C GLY A 110 0.25 -5.26 -0.39
N ALA A 111 1.27 -5.95 -0.80
CA ALA A 111 1.14 -7.20 -1.53
C ALA A 111 2.44 -7.99 -1.44
N ASP A 112 2.31 -9.30 -1.37
CA ASP A 112 3.45 -10.21 -1.35
C ASP A 112 3.23 -11.35 -2.34
N THR A 113 4.33 -11.79 -2.95
CA THR A 113 4.40 -13.10 -3.59
C THR A 113 5.38 -13.94 -2.79
N THR A 114 4.86 -14.93 -2.10
CA THR A 114 5.64 -15.74 -1.18
C THR A 114 6.26 -16.92 -1.91
N PRO A 115 7.58 -17.01 -2.04
CA PRO A 115 8.21 -18.15 -2.68
C PRO A 115 8.02 -19.40 -1.83
N LYS A 116 7.99 -20.57 -2.48
CA LYS A 116 7.91 -21.84 -1.80
C LYS A 116 9.11 -21.99 -0.85
N GLY A 117 8.83 -22.32 0.40
CA GLY A 117 9.86 -22.57 1.40
C GLY A 117 10.48 -21.33 2.03
N PHE A 118 9.89 -20.15 1.84
CA PHE A 118 10.48 -18.93 2.41
C PHE A 118 10.52 -18.91 3.95
N LEU A 119 9.70 -19.72 4.62
CA LEU A 119 9.75 -19.92 6.07
C LEU A 119 10.61 -21.10 6.48
N ALA A 120 11.19 -21.82 5.54
CA ALA A 120 12.07 -22.94 5.88
C ALA A 120 13.38 -22.44 6.49
N PRO A 121 13.90 -23.13 7.52
CA PRO A 121 15.17 -22.76 8.14
C PRO A 121 16.37 -22.96 7.20
#